data_fecf8d188f7968a36753190f2c5b26f8
#
_entry.id   fecf8d188f7968a36753190f2c5b26f8
#
_cell.length_a   1.000
_cell.length_b   1.000
_cell.length_c   1.000
_cell.angle_alpha   90.00
_cell.angle_beta   90.00
_cell.angle_gamma   90.00
#
_symmetry.space_group_name_H-M   'P 1'
#
loop_
_entity.id
_entity.type
_entity.pdbx_description
1 polymer ?
#
loop_
_entity_poly.entity_id
_entity_poly.type
_entity_poly.pdbx_seq_one_letter_code
_entity_poly.pdbx_strand_id
1 'polypeptide(L)'
;GVGCAARLTVQGAGRFGQADERAGELLAQLAWDGPGPRVAHLVGGFAFAPSLAESELWRGFPDGELRLPELVHWSDGDLCVRDFCVGSRWAALQPRPLALSHPVRGAAEIGNGGPGPYIASVNRALEEIRRGTLRKVVLARAVHVKASLGIDPVSWLVALRERFPSCTLFAVGEGDTVFLGAR
;
A
#
# COMPACT_ATOMS: atom_id res chain seq x y z
N GLY A 1 1.94 -6.91 -8.68
CA GLY A 1 3.32 -7.36 -8.92
C GLY A 1 3.70 -8.46 -7.97
N VAL A 2 4.61 -9.30 -8.37
CA VAL A 2 5.18 -10.40 -7.56
C VAL A 2 6.70 -10.32 -7.65
N GLY A 3 7.37 -10.64 -6.54
CA GLY A 3 8.83 -10.53 -6.45
C GLY A 3 9.31 -9.07 -6.37
N CYS A 4 10.62 -8.90 -6.30
CA CYS A 4 11.25 -7.58 -6.21
C CYS A 4 12.59 -7.60 -6.96
N ALA A 5 12.60 -7.08 -8.18
CA ALA A 5 13.80 -6.97 -9.00
C ALA A 5 14.73 -5.85 -8.49
N ALA A 6 14.16 -4.76 -8.00
CA ALA A 6 14.88 -3.68 -7.35
C ALA A 6 14.03 -3.02 -6.26
N ARG A 7 14.69 -2.55 -5.22
CA ARG A 7 14.08 -1.86 -4.08
C ARG A 7 14.82 -0.54 -3.87
N LEU A 8 14.07 0.54 -3.83
CA LEU A 8 14.56 1.88 -3.50
C LEU A 8 13.95 2.30 -2.18
N THR A 9 14.76 2.54 -1.18
CA THR A 9 14.33 3.05 0.13
C THR A 9 14.85 4.47 0.32
N VAL A 10 14.00 5.33 0.84
CA VAL A 10 14.31 6.74 1.10
C VAL A 10 13.85 7.15 2.48
N GLN A 11 14.46 8.19 3.05
CA GLN A 11 14.21 8.61 4.43
C GLN A 11 14.17 10.14 4.56
N GLY A 12 13.51 10.59 5.62
CA GLY A 12 13.48 11.96 6.05
C GLY A 12 12.68 12.92 5.18
N ALA A 13 12.88 14.21 5.39
CA ALA A 13 12.11 15.26 4.72
C ALA A 13 12.32 15.30 3.20
N GLY A 14 13.53 14.97 2.73
CA GLY A 14 13.88 14.94 1.30
C GLY A 14 13.46 13.68 0.55
N ARG A 15 12.72 12.76 1.16
CA ARG A 15 12.40 11.43 0.62
C ARG A 15 11.75 11.42 -0.76
N PHE A 16 10.94 12.44 -1.07
CA PHE A 16 10.28 12.52 -2.38
C PHE A 16 11.28 12.84 -3.51
N GLY A 17 12.16 13.82 -3.29
CA GLY A 17 13.21 14.16 -4.26
C GLY A 17 14.21 13.00 -4.44
N GLN A 18 14.63 12.38 -3.34
CA GLN A 18 15.49 11.19 -3.40
C GLN A 18 14.85 10.04 -4.17
N ALA A 19 13.55 9.84 -4.00
CA ALA A 19 12.81 8.79 -4.70
C ALA A 19 12.73 9.08 -6.21
N ASP A 20 12.44 10.32 -6.59
CA ASP A 20 12.36 10.75 -8.00
C ASP A 20 13.71 10.56 -8.71
N GLU A 21 14.80 11.05 -8.12
CA GLU A 21 16.15 10.91 -8.65
C GLU A 21 16.55 9.44 -8.85
N ARG A 22 16.44 8.64 -7.79
CA ARG A 22 16.79 7.21 -7.84
C ARG A 22 15.90 6.40 -8.75
N ALA A 23 14.60 6.73 -8.82
CA ALA A 23 13.68 6.10 -9.75
C ALA A 23 14.07 6.40 -11.20
N GLY A 24 14.43 7.66 -11.50
CA GLY A 24 14.92 8.05 -12.81
C GLY A 24 16.20 7.30 -13.21
N GLU A 25 17.17 7.20 -12.31
CA GLU A 25 18.42 6.46 -12.52
C GLU A 25 18.15 4.95 -12.78
N LEU A 26 17.28 4.34 -11.98
CA LEU A 26 16.92 2.93 -12.15
C LEU A 26 16.21 2.70 -13.49
N LEU A 27 15.21 3.51 -13.82
CA LEU A 27 14.44 3.36 -15.05
C LEU A 27 15.30 3.59 -16.31
N ALA A 28 16.29 4.48 -16.24
CA ALA A 28 17.23 4.72 -17.34
C ALA A 28 18.16 3.51 -17.63
N GLN A 29 18.34 2.61 -16.68
CA GLN A 29 19.15 1.40 -16.83
C GLN A 29 18.36 0.21 -17.41
N LEU A 30 17.04 0.33 -17.50
CA LEU A 30 16.20 -0.77 -18.01
C LEU A 30 16.28 -0.85 -19.53
N ALA A 31 16.68 -2.02 -20.02
CA ALA A 31 16.51 -2.40 -21.41
C ALA A 31 15.13 -3.08 -21.59
N TRP A 32 14.48 -2.78 -22.68
CA TRP A 32 13.17 -3.36 -23.01
C TRP A 32 13.31 -4.31 -24.19
N ASP A 33 12.79 -5.52 -24.04
CA ASP A 33 12.72 -6.54 -25.09
C ASP A 33 11.28 -7.07 -25.15
N GLY A 34 10.53 -6.66 -26.18
CA GLY A 34 9.15 -7.09 -26.37
C GLY A 34 8.30 -6.14 -27.19
N PRO A 35 7.13 -6.61 -27.65
CA PRO A 35 6.26 -5.87 -28.58
C PRO A 35 5.34 -4.84 -27.90
N GLY A 36 5.31 -4.76 -26.58
CA GLY A 36 4.38 -3.91 -25.83
C GLY A 36 4.89 -2.49 -25.53
N PRO A 37 4.08 -1.66 -24.90
CA PRO A 37 4.52 -0.35 -24.43
C PRO A 37 5.63 -0.51 -23.37
N ARG A 38 6.66 0.32 -23.49
CA ARG A 38 7.80 0.33 -22.56
C ARG A 38 7.40 0.99 -21.25
N VAL A 39 6.70 0.28 -20.38
CA VAL A 39 6.21 0.82 -19.11
C VAL A 39 6.71 -0.04 -17.95
N ALA A 40 7.77 0.44 -17.29
CA ALA A 40 8.17 -0.13 -16.01
C ALA A 40 7.33 0.51 -14.89
N HIS A 41 6.75 -0.31 -14.05
CA HIS A 41 5.94 0.15 -12.93
C HIS A 41 6.74 0.05 -11.63
N LEU A 42 7.04 1.18 -11.03
CA LEU A 42 7.50 1.23 -9.65
C LEU A 42 6.26 1.33 -8.74
N VAL A 43 6.14 0.39 -7.82
CA VAL A 43 5.05 0.35 -6.86
C VAL A 43 5.57 0.55 -5.45
N GLY A 44 4.87 1.31 -4.64
CA GLY A 44 5.29 1.59 -3.29
C GLY A 44 4.50 2.69 -2.62
N GLY A 45 5.07 3.30 -1.61
CA GLY A 45 4.42 4.35 -0.85
C GLY A 45 5.39 5.13 0.02
N PHE A 46 4.86 6.18 0.61
CA PHE A 46 5.60 7.07 1.48
C PHE A 46 4.85 7.26 2.79
N ALA A 47 5.60 7.36 3.86
CA ALA A 47 5.07 7.81 5.13
C ALA A 47 4.51 9.22 5.00
N PHE A 48 3.39 9.47 5.67
CA PHE A 48 2.80 10.81 5.69
C PHE A 48 3.73 11.83 6.36
N ALA A 49 4.35 11.46 7.47
CA ALA A 49 5.33 12.27 8.17
C ALA A 49 6.77 11.84 7.81
N PRO A 50 7.76 12.74 7.87
CA PRO A 50 9.15 12.45 7.52
C PRO A 50 9.89 11.53 8.50
N SER A 51 9.25 11.08 9.55
CA SER A 51 9.78 10.09 10.49
C SER A 51 8.62 9.33 11.11
N LEU A 52 8.57 8.02 10.88
CA LEU A 52 7.67 7.08 11.54
C LEU A 52 8.42 6.21 12.57
N ALA A 53 9.69 6.52 12.82
CA ALA A 53 10.68 5.64 13.45
C ALA A 53 10.28 5.04 14.81
N GLU A 54 9.25 5.57 15.49
CA GLU A 54 8.88 5.16 16.85
C GLU A 54 7.53 4.46 16.94
N SER A 55 6.81 4.31 15.84
CA SER A 55 5.49 3.65 15.87
C SER A 55 5.62 2.15 15.67
N GLU A 56 5.15 1.36 16.64
CA GLU A 56 5.08 -0.10 16.52
C GLU A 56 4.25 -0.56 15.30
N LEU A 57 3.23 0.21 14.93
CA LEU A 57 2.36 -0.07 13.79
C LEU A 57 3.10 -0.05 12.44
N TRP A 58 4.15 0.77 12.34
CA TRP A 58 4.92 0.96 11.12
C TRP A 58 6.31 0.33 11.18
N ARG A 59 6.54 -0.52 12.19
CA ARG A 59 7.81 -1.25 12.30
C ARG A 59 8.03 -2.09 11.04
N GLY A 60 9.20 -1.89 10.43
CA GLY A 60 9.58 -2.57 9.18
C GLY A 60 9.25 -1.80 7.90
N PHE A 61 8.40 -0.78 7.95
CA PHE A 61 8.16 0.09 6.80
C PHE A 61 9.11 1.30 6.84
N PRO A 62 9.85 1.56 5.75
CA PRO A 62 10.68 2.77 5.64
C PRO A 62 9.83 4.02 5.43
N ASP A 63 10.43 5.22 5.59
CA ASP A 63 9.75 6.50 5.31
C ASP A 63 9.27 6.61 3.86
N GLY A 64 9.92 5.93 2.95
CA GLY A 64 9.47 5.75 1.58
C GLY A 64 10.14 4.56 0.92
N GLU A 65 9.38 3.83 0.14
CA GLU A 65 9.87 2.68 -0.60
C GLU A 65 9.18 2.61 -1.97
N LEU A 66 10.00 2.38 -2.99
CA LEU A 66 9.54 2.00 -4.32
C LEU A 66 10.16 0.66 -4.70
N ARG A 67 9.37 -0.23 -5.24
CA ARG A 67 9.80 -1.55 -5.70
C ARG A 67 9.54 -1.68 -7.20
N LEU A 68 10.53 -2.19 -7.91
CA LEU A 68 10.35 -2.72 -9.27
C LEU A 68 9.98 -4.20 -9.14
N PRO A 69 8.74 -4.60 -9.44
CA PRO A 69 8.36 -6.00 -9.38
C PRO A 69 9.11 -6.85 -10.40
N GLU A 70 9.42 -8.09 -10.07
CA GLU A 70 9.95 -9.07 -11.04
C GLU A 70 8.89 -9.49 -12.06
N LEU A 71 7.64 -9.55 -11.63
CA LEU A 71 6.50 -9.85 -12.47
C LEU A 71 5.39 -8.84 -12.21
N VAL A 72 4.96 -8.20 -13.27
CA VAL A 72 3.73 -7.39 -13.28
C VAL A 72 2.70 -8.06 -14.16
N HIS A 73 1.51 -8.23 -13.63
CA HIS A 73 0.34 -8.59 -14.39
C HIS A 73 -0.63 -7.42 -14.34
N TRP A 74 -0.97 -6.87 -15.48
CA TRP A 74 -1.96 -5.81 -15.59
C TRP A 74 -2.93 -6.10 -16.72
N SER A 75 -4.13 -5.56 -16.63
CA SER A 75 -5.15 -5.67 -17.64
C SER A 75 -5.85 -4.33 -17.85
N ASP A 76 -6.19 -4.05 -19.08
CA ASP A 76 -7.01 -2.91 -19.48
C ASP A 76 -8.06 -3.42 -20.46
N GLY A 77 -9.28 -3.59 -19.97
CA GLY A 77 -10.35 -4.22 -20.74
C GLY A 77 -9.97 -5.65 -21.17
N ASP A 78 -9.91 -5.87 -22.48
CA ASP A 78 -9.60 -7.17 -23.07
C ASP A 78 -8.11 -7.47 -23.18
N LEU A 79 -7.25 -6.46 -22.92
CA LEU A 79 -5.80 -6.62 -22.97
C LEU A 79 -5.26 -7.07 -21.63
N CYS A 80 -4.64 -8.25 -21.60
CA CYS A 80 -3.87 -8.75 -20.45
C CYS A 80 -2.39 -8.80 -20.82
N VAL A 81 -1.56 -8.13 -20.01
CA VAL A 81 -0.11 -8.09 -20.23
C VAL A 81 0.60 -8.62 -18.99
N ARG A 82 1.69 -9.36 -19.23
CA ARG A 82 2.62 -9.80 -18.21
C ARG A 82 4.00 -9.28 -18.56
N ASP A 83 4.52 -8.43 -17.72
CA ASP A 83 5.86 -7.90 -17.83
C ASP A 83 6.78 -8.61 -16.83
N PHE A 84 7.91 -9.10 -17.31
CA PHE A 84 8.93 -9.72 -16.48
C PHE A 84 10.13 -8.79 -16.43
N CYS A 85 10.50 -8.35 -15.25
CA CYS A 85 11.76 -7.67 -15.03
C CYS A 85 12.82 -8.74 -14.72
N VAL A 86 13.65 -9.05 -15.71
CA VAL A 86 14.64 -10.11 -15.62
C VAL A 86 15.99 -9.52 -15.26
N GLY A 87 16.45 -9.82 -14.06
CA GLY A 87 17.88 -9.76 -13.75
C GLY A 87 18.58 -11.03 -14.30
N SER A 88 19.85 -11.20 -14.01
CA SER A 88 20.68 -12.30 -14.50
C SER A 88 20.27 -13.73 -14.03
N ARG A 89 19.13 -13.89 -13.37
CA ARG A 89 18.61 -15.17 -12.89
C ARG A 89 17.17 -15.37 -13.32
N TRP A 90 16.99 -16.06 -14.44
CA TRP A 90 15.73 -16.70 -14.79
C TRP A 90 15.45 -17.87 -13.84
N ALA A 91 14.91 -17.61 -12.67
CA ALA A 91 14.16 -18.63 -11.97
C ALA A 91 12.73 -18.53 -12.49
N ALA A 92 12.15 -19.64 -12.90
CA ALA A 92 10.78 -19.70 -13.37
C ALA A 92 9.84 -19.20 -12.27
N LEU A 93 9.55 -17.90 -12.26
CA LEU A 93 8.53 -17.30 -11.41
C LEU A 93 7.18 -17.78 -11.92
N GLN A 94 6.77 -18.92 -11.43
CA GLN A 94 5.40 -19.37 -11.58
C GLN A 94 4.56 -18.54 -10.60
N PRO A 95 3.64 -17.70 -11.07
CA PRO A 95 2.70 -17.05 -10.18
C PRO A 95 1.95 -18.15 -9.44
N ARG A 96 2.20 -18.27 -8.15
CA ARG A 96 1.47 -19.21 -7.32
C ARG A 96 0.04 -18.72 -7.22
N PRO A 97 -0.97 -19.50 -7.63
CA PRO A 97 -2.35 -19.10 -7.45
C PRO A 97 -2.57 -18.82 -5.96
N LEU A 98 -2.96 -17.60 -5.64
CA LEU A 98 -3.43 -17.30 -4.29
C LEU A 98 -4.74 -18.05 -4.12
N ALA A 99 -4.76 -19.01 -3.21
CA ALA A 99 -6.02 -19.63 -2.79
C ALA A 99 -6.85 -18.50 -2.13
N LEU A 100 -7.93 -18.12 -2.79
CA LEU A 100 -8.87 -17.16 -2.20
C LEU A 100 -9.60 -17.91 -1.08
N SER A 101 -9.19 -17.67 0.15
CA SER A 101 -9.92 -18.11 1.32
C SER A 101 -10.98 -17.08 1.66
N HIS A 102 -12.17 -17.53 2.03
CA HIS A 102 -13.17 -16.63 2.57
C HIS A 102 -12.75 -16.15 3.95
N PRO A 103 -13.07 -14.91 4.35
CA PRO A 103 -12.71 -14.40 5.65
C PRO A 103 -13.30 -15.30 6.73
N VAL A 104 -12.43 -15.85 7.56
CA VAL A 104 -12.84 -16.65 8.70
C VAL A 104 -13.48 -15.71 9.72
N ARG A 105 -14.74 -15.93 10.05
CA ARG A 105 -15.43 -15.19 11.11
C ARG A 105 -14.94 -15.71 12.44
N GLY A 106 -14.06 -14.94 13.09
CA GLY A 106 -13.60 -15.17 14.46
C GLY A 106 -14.12 -14.10 15.41
N ALA A 107 -14.00 -14.36 16.70
CA ALA A 107 -14.23 -13.32 17.69
C ALA A 107 -13.16 -12.23 17.53
N ALA A 108 -13.56 -10.99 17.59
CA ALA A 108 -12.67 -9.84 17.53
C ALA A 108 -12.91 -8.94 18.75
N GLU A 109 -11.84 -8.60 19.43
CA GLU A 109 -11.85 -7.59 20.48
C GLU A 109 -11.49 -6.24 19.86
N ILE A 110 -12.34 -5.25 20.07
CA ILE A 110 -12.08 -3.87 19.66
C ILE A 110 -11.47 -3.17 20.88
N GLY A 111 -10.17 -2.94 20.83
CA GLY A 111 -9.43 -2.18 21.82
C GLY A 111 -9.45 -0.68 21.54
N ASN A 112 -9.36 0.08 22.62
CA ASN A 112 -9.14 1.53 22.67
C ASN A 112 -10.22 2.47 22.14
N GLY A 113 -10.82 3.13 23.12
CA GLY A 113 -11.49 4.43 22.97
C GLY A 113 -12.77 4.39 22.17
N GLY A 114 -13.88 4.54 22.85
CA GLY A 114 -15.16 4.80 22.21
C GLY A 114 -15.09 5.95 21.18
N PRO A 115 -16.16 6.22 20.46
CA PRO A 115 -16.19 7.26 19.42
C PRO A 115 -16.04 8.69 19.96
N GLY A 116 -16.09 8.88 21.29
CA GLY A 116 -16.12 10.20 21.94
C GLY A 116 -15.02 11.17 21.50
N PRO A 117 -13.74 10.81 21.59
CA PRO A 117 -12.64 11.70 21.20
C PRO A 117 -12.68 12.07 19.71
N TYR A 118 -13.10 11.16 18.85
CA TYR A 118 -13.26 11.43 17.42
C TYR A 118 -14.41 12.41 17.16
N ILE A 119 -15.57 12.20 17.82
CA ILE A 119 -16.73 13.08 17.73
C ILE A 119 -16.37 14.49 18.22
N ALA A 120 -15.64 14.61 19.33
CA ALA A 120 -15.16 15.91 19.81
C ALA A 120 -14.25 16.61 18.78
N SER A 121 -13.35 15.86 18.13
CA SER A 121 -12.49 16.40 17.06
C SER A 121 -13.30 16.85 15.84
N VAL A 122 -14.35 16.13 15.46
CA VAL A 122 -15.26 16.51 14.38
C VAL A 122 -15.98 17.82 14.73
N ASN A 123 -16.53 17.94 15.94
CA ASN A 123 -17.24 19.15 16.37
C ASN A 123 -16.31 20.36 16.37
N ARG A 124 -15.09 20.22 16.91
CA ARG A 124 -14.08 21.28 16.86
C ARG A 124 -13.72 21.69 15.43
N ALA A 125 -13.54 20.72 14.54
CA ALA A 125 -13.25 20.99 13.13
C ALA A 125 -14.39 21.77 12.44
N LEU A 126 -15.65 21.41 12.73
CA LEU A 126 -16.82 22.12 12.20
C LEU A 126 -16.90 23.56 12.72
N GLU A 127 -16.54 23.80 13.98
CA GLU A 127 -16.46 25.16 14.53
C GLU A 127 -15.40 26.00 13.81
N GLU A 128 -14.22 25.47 13.57
CA GLU A 128 -13.16 26.17 12.85
C GLU A 128 -13.54 26.46 11.38
N ILE A 129 -14.27 25.55 10.74
CA ILE A 129 -14.82 25.80 9.39
C ILE A 129 -15.86 26.92 9.42
N ARG A 130 -16.76 26.94 10.41
CA ARG A 130 -17.77 28.00 10.56
C ARG A 130 -17.14 29.36 10.84
N ARG A 131 -16.03 29.41 11.56
CA ARG A 131 -15.25 30.64 11.82
C ARG A 131 -14.46 31.11 10.60
N GLY A 132 -14.37 30.30 9.55
CA GLY A 132 -13.56 30.59 8.35
C GLY A 132 -12.06 30.33 8.51
N THR A 133 -11.63 29.79 9.64
CA THR A 133 -10.22 29.45 9.90
C THR A 133 -9.77 28.26 9.06
N LEU A 134 -10.68 27.32 8.82
CA LEU A 134 -10.46 26.15 7.97
C LEU A 134 -11.48 26.12 6.84
N ARG A 135 -11.06 25.75 5.64
CA ARG A 135 -11.95 25.48 4.51
C ARG A 135 -12.34 24.01 4.42
N LYS A 136 -11.40 23.15 4.76
CA LYS A 136 -11.52 21.69 4.70
C LYS A 136 -10.53 21.06 5.66
N VAL A 137 -10.94 19.96 6.28
CA VAL A 137 -10.06 19.11 7.08
C VAL A 137 -10.45 17.65 6.87
N VAL A 138 -9.45 16.78 6.89
CA VAL A 138 -9.64 15.33 6.89
C VAL A 138 -9.24 14.81 8.26
N LEU A 139 -10.19 14.17 8.93
CA LEU A 139 -9.97 13.58 10.23
C LEU A 139 -9.82 12.06 10.08
N ALA A 140 -8.88 11.49 10.81
CA ALA A 140 -8.66 10.07 10.88
C ALA A 140 -8.80 9.56 12.32
N ARG A 141 -9.16 8.29 12.45
CA ARG A 141 -9.23 7.59 13.72
C ARG A 141 -8.57 6.22 13.56
N ALA A 142 -7.74 5.85 14.53
CA ALA A 142 -7.22 4.50 14.63
C ALA A 142 -8.12 3.65 15.55
N VAL A 143 -8.32 2.42 15.15
CA VAL A 143 -9.03 1.40 15.93
C VAL A 143 -8.16 0.15 15.95
N HIS A 144 -7.82 -0.34 17.15
CA HIS A 144 -7.11 -1.60 17.28
C HIS A 144 -8.11 -2.74 17.37
N VAL A 145 -7.92 -3.73 16.52
CA VAL A 145 -8.75 -4.94 16.50
C VAL A 145 -7.83 -6.14 16.73
N LYS A 146 -8.12 -6.91 17.77
CA LYS A 146 -7.42 -8.16 18.05
C LYS A 146 -8.33 -9.31 17.63
N ALA A 147 -7.94 -10.05 16.61
CA ALA A 147 -8.66 -11.22 16.18
C ALA A 147 -8.15 -12.47 16.91
N SER A 148 -9.07 -13.38 17.26
CA SER A 148 -8.74 -14.68 17.88
C SER A 148 -8.09 -15.66 16.89
N LEU A 149 -8.36 -15.47 15.61
CA LEU A 149 -7.76 -16.21 14.51
C LEU A 149 -6.85 -15.26 13.71
N GLY A 150 -5.85 -15.81 13.04
CA GLY A 150 -4.98 -15.03 12.18
C GLY A 150 -5.78 -14.24 11.13
N ILE A 151 -5.31 -13.04 10.82
CA ILE A 151 -5.91 -12.20 9.78
C ILE A 151 -5.29 -12.59 8.44
N ASP A 152 -6.11 -13.03 7.50
CA ASP A 152 -5.69 -13.25 6.11
C ASP A 152 -5.89 -11.96 5.29
N PRO A 153 -4.80 -11.29 4.85
CA PRO A 153 -4.89 -10.04 4.10
C PRO A 153 -5.63 -10.18 2.77
N VAL A 154 -5.55 -11.35 2.12
CA VAL A 154 -6.19 -11.58 0.83
C VAL A 154 -7.71 -11.61 0.98
N SER A 155 -8.20 -12.32 2.00
CA SER A 155 -9.63 -12.34 2.34
C SER A 155 -10.17 -10.95 2.65
N TRP A 156 -9.38 -10.11 3.32
CA TRP A 156 -9.75 -8.72 3.59
C TRP A 156 -9.81 -7.88 2.32
N LEU A 157 -8.87 -8.06 1.38
CA LEU A 157 -8.92 -7.37 0.08
C LEU A 157 -10.15 -7.77 -0.72
N VAL A 158 -10.54 -9.05 -0.71
CA VAL A 158 -11.77 -9.52 -1.36
C VAL A 158 -12.99 -8.84 -0.75
N ALA A 159 -13.09 -8.82 0.58
CA ALA A 159 -14.19 -8.16 1.28
C ALA A 159 -14.23 -6.64 1.03
N LEU A 160 -13.07 -5.98 0.97
CA LEU A 160 -13.00 -4.56 0.62
C LEU A 160 -13.46 -4.30 -0.82
N ARG A 161 -13.11 -5.17 -1.78
CA ARG A 161 -13.55 -5.05 -3.17
C ARG A 161 -15.06 -5.16 -3.29
N GLU A 162 -15.66 -6.10 -2.59
CA GLU A 162 -17.11 -6.27 -2.57
C GLU A 162 -17.82 -5.07 -1.92
N ARG A 163 -17.24 -4.56 -0.84
CA ARG A 163 -17.82 -3.44 -0.08
C ARG A 163 -17.65 -2.10 -0.77
N PHE A 164 -16.54 -1.90 -1.49
CA PHE A 164 -16.14 -0.64 -2.11
C PHE A 164 -15.73 -0.86 -3.57
N PRO A 165 -16.67 -1.22 -4.47
CA PRO A 165 -16.36 -1.60 -5.85
C PRO A 165 -15.76 -0.47 -6.70
N SER A 166 -16.00 0.79 -6.32
CA SER A 166 -15.46 1.97 -7.01
C SER A 166 -14.08 2.41 -6.52
N CYS A 167 -13.56 1.76 -5.47
CA CYS A 167 -12.28 2.12 -4.89
C CYS A 167 -11.14 1.33 -5.52
N THR A 168 -9.97 1.96 -5.61
CA THR A 168 -8.71 1.27 -5.89
C THR A 168 -8.25 0.57 -4.63
N LEU A 169 -8.02 -0.74 -4.72
CA LEU A 169 -7.48 -1.52 -3.61
C LEU A 169 -5.95 -1.57 -3.69
N PHE A 170 -5.33 -1.54 -2.54
CA PHE A 170 -3.89 -1.70 -2.44
C PHE A 170 -3.51 -2.58 -1.24
N ALA A 171 -2.39 -3.25 -1.35
CA ALA A 171 -1.75 -3.95 -0.23
C ALA A 171 -0.23 -3.92 -0.41
N VAL A 172 0.48 -3.63 0.66
CA VAL A 172 1.94 -3.66 0.73
C VAL A 172 2.34 -4.45 1.96
N GLY A 173 3.13 -5.49 1.76
CA GLY A 173 3.59 -6.37 2.84
C GLY A 173 5.08 -6.24 3.09
N GLU A 174 5.47 -6.31 4.37
CA GLU A 174 6.86 -6.43 4.79
C GLU A 174 6.93 -7.39 6.00
N GLY A 175 7.62 -8.52 5.82
CA GLY A 175 7.61 -9.61 6.79
C GLY A 175 6.18 -10.10 7.06
N ASP A 176 5.79 -10.13 8.32
CA ASP A 176 4.46 -10.56 8.77
C ASP A 176 3.44 -9.39 8.86
N THR A 177 3.84 -8.20 8.44
CA THR A 177 3.00 -7.01 8.49
C THR A 177 2.49 -6.64 7.11
N VAL A 178 1.21 -6.31 7.01
CA VAL A 178 0.58 -5.88 5.74
C VAL A 178 -0.18 -4.58 5.96
N PHE A 179 0.11 -3.59 5.15
CA PHE A 179 -0.68 -2.37 5.02
C PHE A 179 -1.60 -2.50 3.81
N LEU A 180 -2.90 -2.48 4.02
CA LEU A 180 -3.88 -2.63 2.95
C LEU A 180 -5.04 -1.63 3.11
N GLY A 181 -5.71 -1.33 2.02
CA GLY A 181 -6.84 -0.40 2.03
C GLY A 181 -7.57 -0.28 0.71
N ALA A 182 -8.60 0.55 0.75
CA ALA A 182 -9.41 0.96 -0.38
C ALA A 182 -9.42 2.51 -0.46
N ARG A 183 -9.15 3.06 -1.65
CA ARG A 183 -9.05 4.50 -1.91
C ARG A 183 -9.90 4.91 -3.11
#